data_c9dc23df28e6054d642bc1ff67d0f64c
#
_entry.id   c9dc23df28e6054d642bc1ff67d0f64c
#
_cell.length_a   1.000
_cell.length_b   1.000
_cell.length_c   1.000
_cell.angle_alpha   90.00
_cell.angle_beta   90.00
_cell.angle_gamma   90.00
#
_symmetry.space_group_name_H-M   'P 1'
#
loop_
_entity.id
_entity.type
_entity.pdbx_description
1 polymer ?
#
loop_
_entity_poly.entity_id
_entity_poly.type
_entity_poly.pdbx_seq_one_letter_code
_entity_poly.pdbx_strand_id
1 'polypeptide(L)'
;MPHVLGSADPLRSLQLLPGVATNNDYTSGIHIQGCAASQSVLNMDGAPIFNASHLLGLFSVFNASHFRGMALVKNRHDAAFSNRLGGEVSFYPTDSIARKVHLDATVSFMESEGTLTLPTGEHSTLYLSGRGSYLNLLYGNLLEIDEMQLRYGLQDYNLTFVQQAGTHDKIRLSLYHGQDRMNLLQEDFADENKLNWQNTAAALHWQHHSSRFILQQNATFSRYRNTLDMGISSVSLNLSSGITQAGYAARLEWTRGNLQWNGGVEYNYYHFRPMQFEVSGSFIENETPKFREDAHEANAYLQADISLHPSWSVLGGLRLSSYHSHGRSFISPAPRITLHYHPSPSHTLSVHYGLYHQYLHQMSVSNGGLPVDYWTSSSPSVRPQQAHSIALGYYFRPQKGMMEISAEVYYKKLSHQHEYSGSILDFFTQVYHIENNMIHGKGYNYGLNLMLKKNRGKLSGWVSYAIGSSRRRFPELSPTEWFNSTFDRRHDLSVVANYRFNRHWSLGGDFVYASGTPYTKAKSVYVINNNLVSEYGKYNGSNLPATHRMDIALTYRFTPRGHREQSLNLSIYNLYARRNVLFSYLGFQEENFGYKHVYSLCRMLPSIGYTLKF
;
A
#
# COMPACT_ATOMS: atom_id res chain seq x y z
N MET A 1 4.68 16.15 8.24
CA MET A 1 4.76 14.69 8.06
C MET A 1 5.87 14.18 8.94
N PRO A 2 5.78 12.97 9.51
CA PRO A 2 6.93 12.32 10.13
C PRO A 2 8.05 12.15 9.09
N HIS A 3 9.29 12.35 9.52
CA HIS A 3 10.45 12.11 8.67
C HIS A 3 10.99 10.71 8.98
N VAL A 4 11.09 9.90 7.95
CA VAL A 4 11.71 8.57 8.03
C VAL A 4 13.08 8.67 7.35
N LEU A 5 14.14 8.40 8.11
CA LEU A 5 15.52 8.42 7.61
C LEU A 5 15.93 9.72 6.90
N GLY A 6 15.40 10.87 7.39
CA GLY A 6 15.72 12.20 6.84
C GLY A 6 14.79 12.69 5.74
N SER A 7 13.92 11.85 5.20
CA SER A 7 12.95 12.19 4.15
C SER A 7 11.51 12.05 4.64
N ALA A 8 10.59 12.84 4.08
CA ALA A 8 9.17 12.73 4.35
C ALA A 8 8.55 11.62 3.49
N ASP A 9 7.89 10.63 4.10
CA ASP A 9 7.21 9.56 3.39
C ASP A 9 5.69 9.66 3.57
N PRO A 10 4.93 9.95 2.48
CA PRO A 10 3.49 10.10 2.56
C PRO A 10 2.75 8.82 2.95
N LEU A 11 3.17 7.65 2.45
CA LEU A 11 2.53 6.37 2.73
C LEU A 11 2.74 5.96 4.18
N ARG A 12 3.95 6.17 4.72
CA ARG A 12 4.26 5.94 6.13
C ARG A 12 3.40 6.80 7.05
N SER A 13 3.10 8.04 6.63
CA SER A 13 2.19 8.91 7.39
C SER A 13 0.77 8.35 7.47
N LEU A 14 0.29 7.65 6.43
CA LEU A 14 -1.02 6.98 6.44
C LEU A 14 -1.05 5.76 7.35
N GLN A 15 0.06 5.05 7.48
CA GLN A 15 0.18 3.90 8.38
C GLN A 15 0.05 4.28 9.87
N LEU A 16 0.16 5.57 10.21
CA LEU A 16 -0.06 6.10 11.57
C LEU A 16 -1.53 6.47 11.84
N LEU A 17 -2.44 6.21 10.89
CA LEU A 17 -3.87 6.46 11.03
C LEU A 17 -4.62 5.22 11.56
N PRO A 18 -5.71 5.39 12.33
CA PRO A 18 -6.40 4.26 12.94
C PRO A 18 -7.06 3.37 11.89
N GLY A 19 -6.91 2.05 12.05
CA GLY A 19 -7.43 1.04 11.13
C GLY A 19 -6.62 0.86 9.86
N VAL A 20 -5.39 1.38 9.83
CA VAL A 20 -4.38 1.14 8.79
C VAL A 20 -3.20 0.44 9.43
N ALA A 21 -3.07 -0.85 9.25
CA ALA A 21 -2.01 -1.65 9.84
C ALA A 21 -0.96 -2.06 8.82
N THR A 22 0.25 -2.37 9.29
CA THR A 22 1.33 -3.00 8.53
C THR A 22 1.71 -4.32 9.16
N ASN A 23 2.22 -5.29 8.40
CA ASN A 23 2.67 -6.56 8.97
C ASN A 23 3.93 -6.38 9.81
N ASN A 24 4.85 -5.55 9.34
CA ASN A 24 6.10 -5.22 10.01
C ASN A 24 6.66 -3.90 9.46
N ASP A 25 7.83 -3.48 9.94
CA ASP A 25 8.49 -2.24 9.51
C ASP A 25 9.04 -2.28 8.07
N TYR A 26 9.10 -3.48 7.46
CA TYR A 26 9.67 -3.75 6.13
C TYR A 26 8.63 -4.16 5.09
N THR A 27 7.36 -3.90 5.32
CA THR A 27 6.32 -4.06 4.30
C THR A 27 5.62 -2.73 4.09
N SER A 28 5.53 -2.29 2.85
CA SER A 28 4.68 -1.16 2.48
C SER A 28 3.21 -1.57 2.32
N GLY A 29 2.91 -2.84 2.50
CA GLY A 29 1.54 -3.33 2.46
C GLY A 29 0.67 -2.60 3.47
N ILE A 30 -0.45 -2.07 2.99
CA ILE A 30 -1.44 -1.40 3.85
C ILE A 30 -2.62 -2.34 4.07
N HIS A 31 -2.80 -2.75 5.31
CA HIS A 31 -3.93 -3.57 5.74
C HIS A 31 -5.03 -2.66 6.29
N ILE A 32 -6.06 -2.40 5.49
CA ILE A 32 -7.16 -1.52 5.90
C ILE A 32 -8.24 -2.34 6.56
N GLN A 33 -8.47 -2.10 7.87
CA GLN A 33 -9.53 -2.75 8.66
C GLN A 33 -9.52 -4.28 8.55
N GLY A 34 -8.32 -4.87 8.71
CA GLY A 34 -8.14 -6.32 8.69
C GLY A 34 -8.32 -6.98 7.32
N CYS A 35 -8.31 -6.22 6.23
CA CYS A 35 -8.21 -6.73 4.87
C CYS A 35 -6.76 -6.98 4.47
N ALA A 36 -6.51 -7.91 3.57
CA ALA A 36 -5.19 -8.12 3.00
C ALA A 36 -4.74 -6.87 2.21
N ALA A 37 -3.44 -6.64 2.07
CA ALA A 37 -2.92 -5.50 1.33
C ALA A 37 -3.43 -5.47 -0.12
N SER A 38 -3.52 -6.63 -0.78
CA SER A 38 -4.08 -6.80 -2.13
C SER A 38 -5.59 -6.51 -2.23
N GLN A 39 -6.29 -6.46 -1.09
CA GLN A 39 -7.71 -6.11 -1.04
C GLN A 39 -7.94 -4.59 -0.98
N SER A 40 -6.89 -3.80 -0.96
CA SER A 40 -6.92 -2.35 -1.09
C SER A 40 -6.27 -1.91 -2.40
N VAL A 41 -6.58 -0.72 -2.87
CA VAL A 41 -5.95 -0.14 -4.05
C VAL A 41 -5.13 1.09 -3.64
N LEU A 42 -3.93 1.19 -4.19
CA LEU A 42 -3.11 2.39 -4.13
C LEU A 42 -3.06 2.98 -5.55
N ASN A 43 -3.47 4.22 -5.69
CA ASN A 43 -3.52 4.92 -6.96
C ASN A 43 -2.57 6.11 -6.98
N MET A 44 -1.87 6.26 -8.08
CA MET A 44 -1.14 7.47 -8.42
C MET A 44 -1.89 8.16 -9.56
N ASP A 45 -2.57 9.25 -9.23
CA ASP A 45 -3.40 9.99 -10.20
C ASP A 45 -4.43 9.10 -10.94
N GLY A 46 -5.04 8.13 -10.23
CA GLY A 46 -6.01 7.18 -10.77
C GLY A 46 -5.41 5.94 -11.42
N ALA A 47 -4.11 5.89 -11.73
CA ALA A 47 -3.43 4.70 -12.19
C ALA A 47 -3.05 3.81 -11.00
N PRO A 48 -3.44 2.51 -10.94
CA PRO A 48 -3.12 1.65 -9.81
C PRO A 48 -1.62 1.33 -9.74
N ILE A 49 -1.07 1.31 -8.53
CA ILE A 49 0.30 0.88 -8.23
C ILE A 49 0.22 -0.49 -7.54
N PHE A 50 0.75 -1.51 -8.20
CA PHE A 50 0.63 -2.90 -7.73
C PHE A 50 1.63 -3.28 -6.64
N ASN A 51 2.76 -2.58 -6.54
CA ASN A 51 3.68 -2.65 -5.42
C ASN A 51 4.15 -1.24 -5.07
N ALA A 52 3.87 -0.78 -3.86
CA ALA A 52 4.13 0.60 -3.44
C ALA A 52 5.40 0.73 -2.59
N SER A 53 6.33 -0.25 -2.67
CA SER A 53 7.49 -0.31 -1.78
C SER A 53 8.83 -0.22 -2.48
N HIS A 54 9.74 0.51 -1.83
CA HIS A 54 11.17 0.46 -2.01
C HIS A 54 11.86 -0.10 -0.77
N LEU A 55 13.06 -0.64 -0.93
CA LEU A 55 13.91 -1.21 0.13
C LEU A 55 13.09 -2.09 1.09
N LEU A 56 12.45 -3.12 0.51
CA LEU A 56 11.61 -4.07 1.27
C LEU A 56 10.55 -3.36 2.13
N GLY A 57 10.07 -2.18 1.71
CA GLY A 57 9.02 -1.44 2.40
C GLY A 57 9.48 -0.34 3.36
N LEU A 58 10.77 -0.07 3.51
CA LEU A 58 11.27 1.07 4.31
C LEU A 58 10.85 2.42 3.72
N PHE A 59 10.80 2.53 2.40
CA PHE A 59 10.32 3.72 1.69
C PHE A 59 9.13 3.36 0.79
N SER A 60 8.25 4.34 0.56
CA SER A 60 7.22 4.21 -0.46
C SER A 60 7.69 4.75 -1.81
N VAL A 61 6.99 4.35 -2.87
CA VAL A 61 7.23 4.84 -4.24
C VAL A 61 6.75 6.30 -4.45
N PHE A 62 6.21 6.96 -3.43
CA PHE A 62 5.60 8.28 -3.55
C PHE A 62 6.54 9.38 -3.07
N ASN A 63 7.06 10.16 -4.00
CA ASN A 63 7.88 11.33 -3.71
C ASN A 63 7.00 12.45 -3.10
N ALA A 64 7.31 12.85 -1.85
CA ALA A 64 6.49 13.80 -1.10
C ALA A 64 6.39 15.19 -1.75
N SER A 65 7.41 15.64 -2.47
CA SER A 65 7.45 16.96 -3.10
C SER A 65 6.66 17.04 -4.42
N HIS A 66 6.36 15.88 -5.04
CA HIS A 66 5.61 15.81 -6.30
C HIS A 66 4.10 15.88 -6.09
N PHE A 67 3.62 15.33 -4.96
CA PHE A 67 2.19 15.21 -4.68
C PHE A 67 1.68 16.34 -3.80
N ARG A 68 0.57 16.99 -4.22
CA ARG A 68 -0.12 18.02 -3.42
C ARG A 68 -0.92 17.45 -2.26
N GLY A 69 -1.31 16.18 -2.35
CA GLY A 69 -2.13 15.53 -1.34
C GLY A 69 -2.39 14.07 -1.58
N MET A 70 -2.98 13.47 -0.57
CA MET A 70 -3.39 12.07 -0.58
C MET A 70 -4.76 11.94 0.09
N ALA A 71 -5.52 10.91 -0.33
CA ALA A 71 -6.78 10.55 0.29
C ALA A 71 -6.75 9.09 0.70
N LEU A 72 -7.30 8.80 1.88
CA LEU A 72 -7.56 7.44 2.38
C LEU A 72 -9.05 7.27 2.58
N VAL A 73 -9.64 6.30 1.91
CA VAL A 73 -11.03 5.89 2.07
C VAL A 73 -11.08 4.47 2.62
N LYS A 74 -11.72 4.26 3.78
CA LYS A 74 -11.77 2.97 4.48
C LYS A 74 -13.10 2.25 4.37
N ASN A 75 -14.22 2.95 4.60
CA ASN A 75 -15.56 2.37 4.63
C ASN A 75 -16.57 3.10 3.75
N ARG A 76 -16.45 4.41 3.66
CA ARG A 76 -17.35 5.22 2.86
C ARG A 76 -16.82 5.30 1.44
N HIS A 77 -17.15 4.33 0.63
CA HIS A 77 -16.83 4.34 -0.78
C HIS A 77 -18.05 4.81 -1.58
N ASP A 78 -17.85 5.76 -2.47
CA ASP A 78 -18.86 6.11 -3.46
C ASP A 78 -18.99 5.00 -4.52
N ALA A 79 -20.00 5.08 -5.40
CA ALA A 79 -20.22 4.06 -6.42
C ALA A 79 -19.10 4.03 -7.48
N ALA A 80 -18.31 5.10 -7.60
CA ALA A 80 -17.13 5.16 -8.46
C ALA A 80 -15.93 4.38 -7.93
N PHE A 81 -15.94 3.96 -6.65
CA PHE A 81 -14.84 3.20 -6.06
C PHE A 81 -14.60 1.89 -6.78
N SER A 82 -13.34 1.60 -7.10
CA SER A 82 -12.91 0.40 -7.80
C SER A 82 -13.25 -0.89 -7.04
N ASN A 83 -13.21 -2.02 -7.73
CA ASN A 83 -13.57 -3.33 -7.21
C ASN A 83 -12.47 -3.87 -6.28
N ARG A 84 -12.52 -3.46 -5.01
CA ARG A 84 -11.67 -3.92 -3.89
C ARG A 84 -12.49 -4.04 -2.61
N LEU A 85 -12.05 -4.87 -1.66
CA LEU A 85 -12.76 -5.16 -0.41
C LEU A 85 -12.32 -4.30 0.76
N GLY A 86 -11.09 -3.81 0.73
CA GLY A 86 -10.43 -3.08 1.83
C GLY A 86 -10.73 -1.59 1.79
N GLY A 87 -9.93 -0.87 1.05
CA GLY A 87 -10.00 0.58 0.95
C GLY A 87 -9.23 1.11 -0.26
N GLU A 88 -9.18 2.44 -0.34
CA GLU A 88 -8.45 3.15 -1.39
C GLU A 88 -7.53 4.18 -0.79
N VAL A 89 -6.31 4.22 -1.31
CA VAL A 89 -5.35 5.31 -1.09
C VAL A 89 -5.03 5.93 -2.43
N SER A 90 -5.33 7.21 -2.58
CA SER A 90 -5.09 7.95 -3.81
C SER A 90 -4.11 9.09 -3.57
N PHE A 91 -3.08 9.17 -4.40
CA PHE A 91 -2.09 10.25 -4.42
C PHE A 91 -2.35 11.16 -5.62
N TYR A 92 -2.49 12.45 -5.34
CA TYR A 92 -2.80 13.46 -6.33
C TYR A 92 -1.55 14.32 -6.59
N PRO A 93 -1.03 14.37 -7.82
CA PRO A 93 0.11 15.23 -8.15
C PRO A 93 -0.28 16.70 -8.04
N THR A 94 0.73 17.55 -7.93
CA THR A 94 0.53 19.00 -8.00
C THR A 94 -0.01 19.37 -9.38
N ASP A 95 -1.07 20.16 -9.42
CA ASP A 95 -1.81 20.48 -10.66
C ASP A 95 -2.17 21.96 -10.79
N SER A 96 -1.44 22.84 -10.11
CA SER A 96 -1.56 24.30 -10.22
C SER A 96 -0.78 24.81 -11.43
N ILE A 97 -1.20 25.97 -11.95
CA ILE A 97 -0.43 26.69 -12.97
C ILE A 97 0.60 27.59 -12.26
N ALA A 98 1.87 27.25 -12.41
CA ALA A 98 2.97 28.00 -11.84
C ALA A 98 3.34 29.20 -12.73
N ARG A 99 3.71 30.31 -12.10
CA ARG A 99 4.18 31.52 -12.81
C ARG A 99 5.70 31.70 -12.76
N LYS A 100 6.37 30.94 -11.89
CA LYS A 100 7.82 31.02 -11.70
C LYS A 100 8.40 29.59 -11.63
N VAL A 101 9.67 29.49 -11.93
CA VAL A 101 10.42 28.26 -11.72
C VAL A 101 10.57 28.04 -10.21
N HIS A 102 10.33 26.82 -9.75
CA HIS A 102 10.58 26.39 -8.38
C HIS A 102 11.38 25.09 -8.38
N LEU A 103 12.29 24.98 -7.45
CA LEU A 103 13.02 23.76 -7.14
C LEU A 103 12.81 23.42 -5.67
N ASP A 104 12.36 22.19 -5.40
CA ASP A 104 12.33 21.59 -4.06
C ASP A 104 13.28 20.39 -4.10
N ALA A 105 14.38 20.45 -3.39
CA ALA A 105 15.39 19.41 -3.39
C ALA A 105 15.79 19.04 -1.96
N THR A 106 15.86 17.74 -1.68
CA THR A 106 16.30 17.20 -0.40
C THR A 106 17.45 16.20 -0.63
N VAL A 107 18.51 16.36 0.14
CA VAL A 107 19.59 15.39 0.23
C VAL A 107 19.57 14.82 1.63
N SER A 108 19.43 13.51 1.75
CA SER A 108 19.40 12.79 3.01
C SER A 108 20.57 11.82 3.14
N PHE A 109 20.61 11.08 4.22
CA PHE A 109 21.65 10.08 4.49
C PHE A 109 21.64 8.90 3.50
N MET A 110 20.49 8.55 2.92
CA MET A 110 20.34 7.34 2.09
C MET A 110 19.97 7.65 0.64
N GLU A 111 19.35 8.78 0.40
CA GLU A 111 18.78 9.14 -0.90
C GLU A 111 18.77 10.65 -1.12
N SER A 112 18.66 11.02 -2.37
CA SER A 112 18.35 12.40 -2.78
C SER A 112 17.10 12.42 -3.61
N GLU A 113 16.26 13.42 -3.39
CA GLU A 113 15.06 13.67 -4.16
C GLU A 113 14.95 15.15 -4.56
N GLY A 114 14.25 15.41 -5.65
CA GLY A 114 13.98 16.77 -6.07
C GLY A 114 12.78 16.87 -6.99
N THR A 115 12.11 18.01 -6.95
CA THR A 115 11.02 18.38 -7.84
C THR A 115 11.29 19.74 -8.46
N LEU A 116 11.36 19.78 -9.77
CA LEU A 116 11.48 21.00 -10.56
C LEU A 116 10.12 21.36 -11.17
N THR A 117 9.67 22.58 -10.90
CA THR A 117 8.44 23.14 -11.46
C THR A 117 8.81 24.17 -12.52
N LEU A 118 8.37 23.95 -13.75
CA LEU A 118 8.66 24.78 -14.91
C LEU A 118 7.36 25.35 -15.48
N PRO A 119 7.14 26.68 -15.44
CA PRO A 119 6.12 27.32 -16.28
C PRO A 119 6.48 27.10 -17.75
N THR A 120 5.60 26.43 -18.51
CA THR A 120 5.80 26.17 -19.94
C THR A 120 4.96 27.11 -20.81
N GLY A 121 4.13 27.94 -20.19
CA GLY A 121 3.30 28.97 -20.79
C GLY A 121 2.46 29.67 -19.72
N GLU A 122 1.64 30.62 -20.11
CA GLU A 122 0.74 31.36 -19.20
C GLU A 122 -0.29 30.43 -18.53
N HIS A 123 -0.64 29.32 -19.21
CA HIS A 123 -1.69 28.39 -18.82
C HIS A 123 -1.18 26.96 -18.71
N SER A 124 0.14 26.75 -18.66
CA SER A 124 0.72 25.42 -18.58
C SER A 124 1.92 25.34 -17.65
N THR A 125 2.09 24.18 -17.03
CA THR A 125 3.18 23.90 -16.10
C THR A 125 3.64 22.45 -16.25
N LEU A 126 4.95 22.25 -16.20
CA LEU A 126 5.59 20.97 -16.15
C LEU A 126 6.24 20.76 -14.78
N TYR A 127 5.91 19.67 -14.11
CA TYR A 127 6.53 19.19 -12.88
C TYR A 127 7.38 17.98 -13.20
N LEU A 128 8.66 18.02 -12.86
CA LEU A 128 9.62 16.93 -13.02
C LEU A 128 10.18 16.57 -11.65
N SER A 129 10.12 15.31 -11.28
CA SER A 129 10.70 14.86 -10.02
C SER A 129 11.57 13.63 -10.25
N GLY A 130 12.66 13.57 -9.50
CA GLY A 130 13.55 12.43 -9.46
C GLY A 130 13.94 12.10 -8.02
N ARG A 131 14.11 10.81 -7.75
CA ARG A 131 14.66 10.29 -6.49
C ARG A 131 15.62 9.15 -6.80
N GLY A 132 16.72 9.08 -6.08
CA GLY A 132 17.70 8.01 -6.21
C GLY A 132 18.44 7.76 -4.91
N SER A 133 18.68 6.48 -4.59
CA SER A 133 19.51 6.10 -3.46
C SER A 133 20.97 5.99 -3.87
N TYR A 134 21.86 6.24 -2.93
CA TYR A 134 23.31 6.00 -3.04
C TYR A 134 23.82 5.04 -1.96
N LEU A 135 22.93 4.17 -1.47
CA LEU A 135 23.26 3.17 -0.46
C LEU A 135 24.45 2.31 -0.85
N ASN A 136 24.50 1.82 -2.08
CA ASN A 136 25.62 1.02 -2.56
C ASN A 136 26.95 1.79 -2.59
N LEU A 137 26.88 3.09 -2.93
CA LEU A 137 28.08 3.93 -3.01
C LEU A 137 28.70 4.19 -1.65
N LEU A 138 27.86 4.44 -0.62
CA LEU A 138 28.31 4.84 0.70
C LEU A 138 28.40 3.67 1.69
N TYR A 139 27.52 2.68 1.55
CA TYR A 139 27.32 1.63 2.57
C TYR A 139 27.40 0.21 2.00
N GLY A 140 27.69 0.01 0.72
CA GLY A 140 27.66 -1.30 0.07
C GLY A 140 28.55 -2.36 0.73
N ASN A 141 29.62 -1.96 1.41
CA ASN A 141 30.51 -2.86 2.15
C ASN A 141 30.16 -2.98 3.64
N LEU A 142 29.10 -2.30 4.11
CA LEU A 142 28.69 -2.27 5.52
C LEU A 142 27.31 -2.90 5.76
N LEU A 143 26.57 -3.15 4.66
CA LEU A 143 25.23 -3.73 4.75
C LEU A 143 25.33 -5.25 4.58
N GLU A 144 25.12 -5.97 5.67
CA GLU A 144 25.12 -7.44 5.71
C GLU A 144 23.82 -7.98 6.31
N ILE A 145 23.34 -9.08 5.77
CA ILE A 145 22.21 -9.86 6.27
C ILE A 145 22.67 -11.33 6.34
N ASP A 146 22.75 -11.90 7.54
CA ASP A 146 23.17 -13.31 7.77
C ASP A 146 24.43 -13.68 6.96
N GLU A 147 25.52 -12.91 7.12
CA GLU A 147 26.80 -13.11 6.45
C GLU A 147 26.78 -12.91 4.92
N MET A 148 25.67 -12.41 4.38
CA MET A 148 25.55 -12.02 2.98
C MET A 148 25.67 -10.50 2.83
N GLN A 149 26.49 -10.03 1.90
CA GLN A 149 26.58 -8.62 1.55
C GLN A 149 25.34 -8.17 0.78
N LEU A 150 24.63 -7.16 1.31
CA LEU A 150 23.47 -6.57 0.67
C LEU A 150 23.86 -5.36 -0.18
N ARG A 151 23.63 -5.43 -1.48
CA ARG A 151 23.69 -4.27 -2.37
C ARG A 151 22.28 -3.89 -2.80
N TYR A 152 21.92 -2.63 -2.59
CA TYR A 152 20.59 -2.14 -2.90
C TYR A 152 20.61 -0.76 -3.55
N GLY A 153 19.79 -0.57 -4.57
CA GLY A 153 19.59 0.72 -5.24
C GLY A 153 18.13 0.91 -5.66
N LEU A 154 17.62 2.12 -5.48
CA LEU A 154 16.30 2.55 -5.97
C LEU A 154 16.42 3.80 -6.86
N GLN A 155 15.48 3.93 -7.79
CA GLN A 155 15.32 5.11 -8.65
C GLN A 155 13.84 5.35 -8.92
N ASP A 156 13.40 6.61 -8.84
CA ASP A 156 12.05 7.06 -9.19
C ASP A 156 12.09 8.29 -10.08
N TYR A 157 11.19 8.33 -11.04
CA TYR A 157 10.98 9.47 -11.92
C TYR A 157 9.49 9.76 -12.03
N ASN A 158 9.11 11.02 -11.82
CA ASN A 158 7.75 11.48 -12.01
C ASN A 158 7.74 12.67 -12.97
N LEU A 159 6.74 12.71 -13.83
CA LEU A 159 6.43 13.86 -14.69
C LEU A 159 4.94 14.16 -14.56
N THR A 160 4.60 15.41 -14.34
CA THR A 160 3.20 15.87 -14.47
C THR A 160 3.17 17.14 -15.31
N PHE A 161 2.45 17.08 -16.42
CA PHE A 161 2.15 18.25 -17.26
C PHE A 161 0.70 18.66 -17.06
N VAL A 162 0.49 19.94 -16.80
CA VAL A 162 -0.84 20.52 -16.58
C VAL A 162 -1.07 21.63 -17.59
N GLN A 163 -2.21 21.61 -18.26
CA GLN A 163 -2.67 22.62 -19.20
C GLN A 163 -4.08 23.05 -18.83
N GLN A 164 -4.26 24.34 -18.60
CA GLN A 164 -5.58 24.98 -18.56
C GLN A 164 -5.93 25.45 -19.99
N ALA A 165 -6.88 24.78 -20.63
CA ALA A 165 -7.33 25.10 -21.99
C ALA A 165 -8.59 25.94 -21.91
N GLY A 166 -8.42 27.27 -21.99
CA GLY A 166 -9.50 28.23 -21.76
C GLY A 166 -9.99 28.22 -20.30
N THR A 167 -11.27 28.60 -20.10
CA THR A 167 -11.86 28.75 -18.76
C THR A 167 -12.52 27.47 -18.22
N HIS A 168 -12.79 26.50 -19.09
CA HIS A 168 -13.63 25.37 -18.80
C HIS A 168 -12.86 24.03 -18.77
N ASP A 169 -11.76 23.95 -19.50
CA ASP A 169 -11.07 22.69 -19.73
C ASP A 169 -9.71 22.64 -19.04
N LYS A 170 -9.43 21.54 -18.37
CA LYS A 170 -8.14 21.25 -17.77
C LYS A 170 -7.66 19.87 -18.22
N ILE A 171 -6.43 19.81 -18.72
CA ILE A 171 -5.78 18.57 -19.12
C ILE A 171 -4.58 18.34 -18.21
N ARG A 172 -4.40 17.11 -17.75
CA ARG A 172 -3.24 16.71 -16.96
C ARG A 172 -2.73 15.36 -17.46
N LEU A 173 -1.44 15.30 -17.75
CA LEU A 173 -0.70 14.07 -18.05
C LEU A 173 0.26 13.78 -16.90
N SER A 174 0.18 12.60 -16.30
CA SER A 174 1.07 12.14 -15.24
C SER A 174 1.78 10.87 -15.70
N LEU A 175 3.09 10.81 -15.52
CA LEU A 175 3.92 9.64 -15.81
C LEU A 175 4.76 9.31 -14.58
N TYR A 176 4.93 8.03 -14.30
CA TYR A 176 5.77 7.52 -13.23
C TYR A 176 6.54 6.29 -13.69
N HIS A 177 7.80 6.20 -13.29
CA HIS A 177 8.61 5.00 -13.38
C HIS A 177 9.47 4.87 -12.14
N GLY A 178 9.40 3.72 -11.48
CA GLY A 178 10.23 3.37 -10.32
C GLY A 178 10.81 1.99 -10.47
N GLN A 179 12.07 1.83 -10.03
CA GLN A 179 12.82 0.58 -10.09
C GLN A 179 13.65 0.37 -8.84
N ASP A 180 13.68 -0.88 -8.39
CA ASP A 180 14.55 -1.39 -7.32
C ASP A 180 15.43 -2.52 -7.84
N ARG A 181 16.65 -2.57 -7.32
CA ARG A 181 17.62 -3.64 -7.55
C ARG A 181 18.25 -4.03 -6.23
N MET A 182 18.13 -5.29 -5.88
CA MET A 182 18.72 -5.87 -4.68
C MET A 182 19.57 -7.08 -5.07
N ASN A 183 20.81 -7.10 -4.63
CA ASN A 183 21.71 -8.23 -4.80
C ASN A 183 22.18 -8.68 -3.41
N LEU A 184 22.11 -9.97 -3.16
CA LEU A 184 22.68 -10.65 -2.00
C LEU A 184 23.86 -11.47 -2.47
N LEU A 185 25.04 -11.13 -1.99
CA LEU A 185 26.29 -11.76 -2.33
C LEU A 185 26.81 -12.54 -1.15
N GLN A 186 27.10 -13.83 -1.32
CA GLN A 186 27.76 -14.66 -0.33
C GLN A 186 29.24 -14.83 -0.74
N GLU A 187 30.17 -14.46 0.15
CA GLU A 187 31.61 -14.41 -0.20
C GLU A 187 32.19 -15.79 -0.56
N ASP A 188 31.69 -16.87 0.07
CA ASP A 188 32.23 -18.23 -0.12
C ASP A 188 31.59 -19.00 -1.28
N PHE A 189 30.54 -18.49 -1.89
CA PHE A 189 29.85 -19.09 -3.03
C PHE A 189 29.79 -18.10 -4.18
N ALA A 190 30.11 -18.57 -5.39
CA ALA A 190 29.96 -17.76 -6.61
C ALA A 190 28.47 -17.43 -6.94
N ASP A 191 27.60 -17.69 -6.00
CA ASP A 191 26.15 -17.59 -6.16
C ASP A 191 25.68 -16.17 -5.82
N GLU A 192 25.18 -15.48 -6.81
CA GLU A 192 24.60 -14.14 -6.68
C GLU A 192 23.07 -14.24 -6.74
N ASN A 193 22.37 -13.81 -5.67
CA ASN A 193 20.93 -13.73 -5.64
C ASN A 193 20.48 -12.31 -5.97
N LYS A 194 19.74 -12.15 -7.07
CA LYS A 194 19.26 -10.85 -7.57
C LYS A 194 17.75 -10.75 -7.50
N LEU A 195 17.25 -9.72 -6.87
CA LEU A 195 15.83 -9.41 -6.85
C LEU A 195 15.61 -8.02 -7.44
N ASN A 196 14.83 -7.95 -8.51
CA ASN A 196 14.50 -6.69 -9.17
C ASN A 196 12.98 -6.54 -9.25
N TRP A 197 12.48 -5.32 -9.00
CA TRP A 197 11.08 -5.00 -9.25
C TRP A 197 10.93 -3.58 -9.77
N GLN A 198 9.88 -3.37 -10.55
CA GLN A 198 9.63 -2.08 -11.17
C GLN A 198 8.14 -1.81 -11.36
N ASN A 199 7.76 -0.54 -11.25
CA ASN A 199 6.45 -0.03 -11.59
C ASN A 199 6.57 1.02 -12.69
N THR A 200 5.61 1.03 -13.60
CA THR A 200 5.40 2.12 -14.56
C THR A 200 3.93 2.48 -14.54
N ALA A 201 3.61 3.75 -14.39
CA ALA A 201 2.24 4.23 -14.42
C ALA A 201 2.12 5.48 -15.30
N ALA A 202 0.98 5.61 -15.96
CA ALA A 202 0.62 6.79 -16.74
C ALA A 202 -0.87 7.09 -16.54
N ALA A 203 -1.21 8.37 -16.47
CA ALA A 203 -2.59 8.83 -16.40
C ALA A 203 -2.77 10.09 -17.25
N LEU A 204 -3.79 10.11 -18.08
CA LEU A 204 -4.22 11.28 -18.83
C LEU A 204 -5.62 11.66 -18.36
N HIS A 205 -5.76 12.83 -17.78
CA HIS A 205 -7.02 13.39 -17.31
C HIS A 205 -7.44 14.55 -18.19
N TRP A 206 -8.70 14.55 -18.57
CA TRP A 206 -9.38 15.73 -19.09
C TRP A 206 -10.60 16.02 -18.23
N GLN A 207 -10.72 17.25 -17.78
CA GLN A 207 -11.84 17.74 -16.98
C GLN A 207 -12.46 18.94 -17.65
N HIS A 208 -13.76 18.86 -17.90
CA HIS A 208 -14.57 19.96 -18.43
C HIS A 208 -15.54 20.44 -17.36
N HIS A 209 -15.49 21.74 -17.06
CA HIS A 209 -16.39 22.40 -16.13
C HIS A 209 -17.43 23.20 -16.90
N SER A 210 -18.70 22.84 -16.75
CA SER A 210 -19.83 23.64 -17.17
C SER A 210 -20.52 24.25 -15.94
N SER A 211 -21.41 25.21 -16.15
CA SER A 211 -22.23 25.80 -15.08
C SER A 211 -23.12 24.77 -14.37
N ARG A 212 -23.44 23.63 -14.98
CA ARG A 212 -24.38 22.64 -14.50
C ARG A 212 -23.78 21.26 -14.25
N PHE A 213 -22.66 20.95 -14.88
CA PHE A 213 -22.04 19.63 -14.77
C PHE A 213 -20.51 19.71 -14.85
N ILE A 214 -19.86 18.68 -14.31
CA ILE A 214 -18.44 18.42 -14.47
C ILE A 214 -18.31 17.08 -15.18
N LEU A 215 -17.65 17.08 -16.35
CA LEU A 215 -17.29 15.86 -17.06
C LEU A 215 -15.81 15.60 -16.84
N GLN A 216 -15.48 14.39 -16.40
CA GLN A 216 -14.10 13.94 -16.22
C GLN A 216 -13.88 12.69 -17.08
N GLN A 217 -12.78 12.68 -17.81
CA GLN A 217 -12.30 11.50 -18.55
C GLN A 217 -10.89 11.19 -18.11
N ASN A 218 -10.63 9.90 -17.92
CA ASN A 218 -9.35 9.43 -17.42
C ASN A 218 -8.93 8.19 -18.20
N ALA A 219 -7.75 8.23 -18.84
CA ALA A 219 -7.10 7.07 -19.42
C ALA A 219 -5.88 6.73 -18.57
N THR A 220 -5.75 5.46 -18.18
CA THR A 220 -4.68 4.98 -17.29
C THR A 220 -3.93 3.81 -17.89
N PHE A 221 -2.66 3.73 -17.55
CA PHE A 221 -1.82 2.58 -17.82
C PHE A 221 -0.99 2.28 -16.58
N SER A 222 -0.88 1.01 -16.23
CA SER A 222 -0.02 0.55 -15.14
C SER A 222 0.64 -0.76 -15.49
N ARG A 223 1.90 -0.92 -15.10
CA ARG A 223 2.67 -2.14 -15.27
C ARG A 223 3.57 -2.38 -14.07
N TYR A 224 3.46 -3.56 -13.50
CA TYR A 224 4.36 -4.07 -12.48
C TYR A 224 5.08 -5.32 -12.99
N ARG A 225 6.35 -5.44 -12.64
CA ARG A 225 7.17 -6.65 -12.90
C ARG A 225 8.12 -6.88 -11.74
N ASN A 226 8.35 -8.14 -11.44
CA ASN A 226 9.44 -8.58 -10.56
C ASN A 226 10.20 -9.74 -11.20
N THR A 227 11.45 -9.89 -10.81
CA THR A 227 12.32 -11.02 -11.17
C THR A 227 13.19 -11.36 -9.96
N LEU A 228 13.29 -12.65 -9.67
CA LEU A 228 14.20 -13.20 -8.67
C LEU A 228 15.08 -14.22 -9.37
N ASP A 229 16.38 -13.94 -9.41
CA ASP A 229 17.43 -14.84 -9.88
C ASP A 229 18.14 -15.41 -8.67
N MET A 230 18.18 -16.72 -8.54
CA MET A 230 18.91 -17.42 -7.47
C MET A 230 19.89 -18.42 -8.07
N GLY A 231 21.13 -18.37 -7.62
CA GLY A 231 22.14 -19.37 -7.88
C GLY A 231 22.23 -20.34 -6.70
N ILE A 232 22.20 -21.64 -6.94
CA ILE A 232 22.45 -22.67 -5.94
C ILE A 232 23.43 -23.67 -6.54
N SER A 233 24.71 -23.49 -6.25
CA SER A 233 25.80 -24.30 -6.80
C SER A 233 25.83 -24.30 -8.34
N SER A 234 25.43 -25.38 -9.00
CA SER A 234 25.40 -25.51 -10.47
C SER A 234 24.02 -25.28 -11.10
N VAL A 235 23.04 -24.90 -10.28
CA VAL A 235 21.64 -24.69 -10.74
C VAL A 235 21.31 -23.20 -10.61
N SER A 236 20.82 -22.62 -11.69
CA SER A 236 20.26 -21.27 -11.71
C SER A 236 18.74 -21.34 -11.80
N LEU A 237 18.07 -20.57 -10.94
CA LEU A 237 16.65 -20.45 -10.84
C LEU A 237 16.23 -19.02 -11.15
N ASN A 238 15.40 -18.82 -12.17
CA ASN A 238 14.78 -17.55 -12.46
C ASN A 238 13.27 -17.62 -12.19
N LEU A 239 12.78 -16.73 -11.34
CA LEU A 239 11.36 -16.51 -11.09
C LEU A 239 10.97 -15.13 -11.62
N SER A 240 9.91 -15.04 -12.40
CA SER A 240 9.41 -13.75 -12.86
C SER A 240 7.89 -13.70 -12.85
N SER A 241 7.35 -12.54 -12.50
CA SER A 241 5.92 -12.29 -12.58
C SER A 241 5.61 -10.85 -12.99
N GLY A 242 4.36 -10.59 -13.36
CA GLY A 242 3.94 -9.24 -13.70
C GLY A 242 2.45 -9.11 -13.97
N ILE A 243 2.00 -7.85 -13.92
CA ILE A 243 0.65 -7.45 -14.29
C ILE A 243 0.72 -6.15 -15.08
N THR A 244 -0.07 -6.05 -16.12
CA THR A 244 -0.28 -4.81 -16.89
C THR A 244 -1.77 -4.48 -16.89
N GLN A 245 -2.11 -3.22 -16.69
CA GLN A 245 -3.49 -2.72 -16.76
C GLN A 245 -3.53 -1.52 -17.72
N ALA A 246 -4.53 -1.49 -18.58
CA ALA A 246 -4.92 -0.33 -19.38
C ALA A 246 -6.39 -0.02 -19.09
N GLY A 247 -6.70 1.21 -18.71
CA GLY A 247 -8.04 1.59 -18.29
C GLY A 247 -8.52 2.90 -18.91
N TYR A 248 -9.82 3.01 -19.04
CA TYR A 248 -10.52 4.24 -19.39
C TYR A 248 -11.74 4.42 -18.50
N ALA A 249 -11.95 5.64 -18.01
CA ALA A 249 -13.12 5.99 -17.21
C ALA A 249 -13.68 7.33 -17.68
N ALA A 250 -15.01 7.43 -17.76
CA ALA A 250 -15.75 8.66 -17.94
C ALA A 250 -16.73 8.85 -16.79
N ARG A 251 -16.70 10.02 -16.17
CA ARG A 251 -17.54 10.39 -15.02
C ARG A 251 -18.23 11.71 -15.28
N LEU A 252 -19.52 11.75 -14.99
CA LEU A 252 -20.36 12.95 -15.05
C LEU A 252 -20.89 13.27 -13.66
N GLU A 253 -20.60 14.46 -13.18
CA GLU A 253 -21.20 15.03 -11.97
C GLU A 253 -22.20 16.11 -12.38
N TRP A 254 -23.40 16.05 -11.84
CA TRP A 254 -24.46 17.02 -12.12
C TRP A 254 -25.19 17.39 -10.84
N THR A 255 -25.30 18.68 -10.59
CA THR A 255 -25.93 19.23 -9.39
C THR A 255 -27.19 20.01 -9.75
N ARG A 256 -28.29 19.74 -9.06
CA ARG A 256 -29.54 20.47 -9.18
C ARG A 256 -30.21 20.61 -7.81
N GLY A 257 -30.20 21.83 -7.28
CA GLY A 257 -30.76 22.09 -5.95
C GLY A 257 -30.03 21.31 -4.84
N ASN A 258 -30.77 20.52 -4.08
CA ASN A 258 -30.25 19.69 -2.99
C ASN A 258 -29.82 18.28 -3.43
N LEU A 259 -29.80 18.01 -4.72
CA LEU A 259 -29.51 16.71 -5.30
C LEU A 259 -28.26 16.81 -6.19
N GLN A 260 -27.25 16.01 -5.88
CA GLN A 260 -26.07 15.81 -6.69
C GLN A 260 -26.03 14.39 -7.23
N TRP A 261 -25.98 14.27 -8.56
CA TRP A 261 -25.80 12.99 -9.25
C TRP A 261 -24.35 12.81 -9.66
N ASN A 262 -23.90 11.57 -9.57
CA ASN A 262 -22.59 11.16 -10.06
C ASN A 262 -22.75 9.81 -10.76
N GLY A 263 -22.48 9.78 -12.05
CA GLY A 263 -22.57 8.57 -12.84
C GLY A 263 -21.35 8.39 -13.71
N GLY A 264 -21.03 7.16 -14.07
CA GLY A 264 -19.90 6.92 -14.94
C GLY A 264 -19.82 5.50 -15.45
N VAL A 265 -18.91 5.35 -16.39
CA VAL A 265 -18.53 4.08 -17.00
C VAL A 265 -17.03 3.91 -16.92
N GLU A 266 -16.57 2.70 -16.74
CA GLU A 266 -15.15 2.35 -16.68
C GLU A 266 -14.94 1.05 -17.46
N TYR A 267 -13.80 0.98 -18.11
CA TYR A 267 -13.30 -0.24 -18.73
C TYR A 267 -11.84 -0.43 -18.39
N ASN A 268 -11.47 -1.65 -17.97
CA ASN A 268 -10.10 -2.04 -17.68
C ASN A 268 -9.77 -3.33 -18.42
N TYR A 269 -8.65 -3.33 -19.10
CA TYR A 269 -8.00 -4.52 -19.64
C TYR A 269 -6.83 -4.89 -18.76
N TYR A 270 -6.71 -6.17 -18.42
CA TYR A 270 -5.60 -6.72 -17.63
C TYR A 270 -4.88 -7.81 -18.41
N HIS A 271 -3.56 -7.76 -18.36
CA HIS A 271 -2.68 -8.81 -18.84
C HIS A 271 -1.82 -9.30 -17.69
N PHE A 272 -2.04 -10.53 -17.24
CA PHE A 272 -1.30 -11.17 -16.19
C PHE A 272 -0.20 -12.06 -16.78
N ARG A 273 0.94 -12.02 -16.13
CA ARG A 273 2.00 -13.01 -16.22
C ARG A 273 2.15 -13.59 -14.82
N PRO A 274 1.35 -14.61 -14.47
CA PRO A 274 1.55 -15.32 -13.20
C PRO A 274 2.97 -15.86 -13.17
N MET A 275 3.42 -16.30 -12.01
CA MET A 275 4.79 -16.70 -11.79
C MET A 275 5.30 -17.65 -12.89
N GLN A 276 6.35 -17.23 -13.58
CA GLN A 276 7.09 -18.02 -14.55
C GLN A 276 8.37 -18.50 -13.91
N PHE A 277 8.76 -19.69 -14.22
CA PHE A 277 9.83 -20.40 -13.59
C PHE A 277 10.76 -20.99 -14.67
N GLU A 278 12.03 -20.68 -14.62
CA GLU A 278 13.06 -21.21 -15.50
C GLU A 278 14.17 -21.79 -14.64
N VAL A 279 14.51 -23.05 -14.85
CA VAL A 279 15.65 -23.73 -14.18
C VAL A 279 16.66 -24.07 -15.26
N SER A 280 17.88 -23.65 -15.04
CA SER A 280 19.01 -24.04 -15.89
C SER A 280 20.16 -24.59 -15.04
N GLY A 281 20.85 -25.61 -15.54
CA GLY A 281 21.99 -26.22 -14.88
C GLY A 281 22.56 -27.35 -15.70
N SER A 282 23.70 -27.92 -15.30
CA SER A 282 24.49 -28.86 -16.07
C SER A 282 23.74 -30.14 -16.50
N PHE A 283 22.56 -30.40 -15.92
CA PHE A 283 21.76 -31.61 -16.17
C PHE A 283 20.26 -31.36 -16.32
N ILE A 284 19.77 -30.09 -16.23
CA ILE A 284 18.33 -29.78 -16.26
C ILE A 284 18.13 -28.51 -17.07
N GLU A 285 17.52 -28.63 -18.25
CA GLU A 285 16.88 -27.51 -18.93
C GLU A 285 15.36 -27.77 -18.89
N ASN A 286 14.65 -27.03 -18.04
CA ASN A 286 13.20 -27.03 -18.03
C ASN A 286 12.69 -25.60 -18.18
N GLU A 287 12.15 -25.27 -19.32
CA GLU A 287 11.28 -24.10 -19.47
C GLU A 287 9.85 -24.50 -19.05
N THR A 288 9.33 -23.85 -18.03
CA THR A 288 7.91 -23.97 -17.71
C THR A 288 7.07 -23.30 -18.81
N PRO A 289 5.87 -23.82 -19.11
CA PRO A 289 4.96 -23.15 -20.02
C PRO A 289 4.73 -21.70 -19.59
N LYS A 290 4.88 -20.76 -20.53
CA LYS A 290 4.65 -19.32 -20.27
C LYS A 290 3.15 -19.06 -20.16
N PHE A 291 2.62 -19.13 -18.94
CA PHE A 291 1.23 -18.83 -18.69
C PHE A 291 0.98 -17.32 -18.85
N ARG A 292 -0.06 -16.99 -19.60
CA ARG A 292 -0.56 -15.64 -19.78
C ARG A 292 -2.07 -15.66 -19.62
N GLU A 293 -2.58 -14.68 -18.93
CA GLU A 293 -4.01 -14.55 -18.70
C GLU A 293 -4.43 -13.13 -19.08
N ASP A 294 -5.53 -13.04 -19.80
CA ASP A 294 -6.14 -11.76 -20.17
C ASP A 294 -7.51 -11.65 -19.52
N ALA A 295 -7.83 -10.47 -19.02
CA ALA A 295 -9.13 -10.20 -18.44
C ALA A 295 -9.65 -8.81 -18.81
N HIS A 296 -10.98 -8.72 -18.89
CA HIS A 296 -11.71 -7.52 -19.23
C HIS A 296 -12.69 -7.19 -18.12
N GLU A 297 -12.67 -5.97 -17.64
CA GLU A 297 -13.57 -5.48 -16.61
C GLU A 297 -14.32 -4.24 -17.13
N ALA A 298 -15.63 -4.32 -17.23
CA ALA A 298 -16.51 -3.21 -17.61
C ALA A 298 -17.42 -2.87 -16.43
N ASN A 299 -17.51 -1.60 -16.09
CA ASN A 299 -18.29 -1.12 -14.97
C ASN A 299 -19.18 0.05 -15.40
N ALA A 300 -20.38 0.09 -14.84
CA ALA A 300 -21.24 1.27 -14.87
C ALA A 300 -21.75 1.57 -13.47
N TYR A 301 -21.86 2.83 -13.11
CA TYR A 301 -22.38 3.21 -11.81
C TYR A 301 -23.21 4.49 -11.87
N LEU A 302 -24.12 4.57 -10.91
CA LEU A 302 -24.93 5.75 -10.65
C LEU A 302 -25.08 5.96 -9.16
N GLN A 303 -24.92 7.20 -8.72
CA GLN A 303 -25.02 7.62 -7.33
C GLN A 303 -25.76 8.91 -7.20
N ALA A 304 -26.54 9.05 -6.15
CA ALA A 304 -27.20 10.28 -5.74
C ALA A 304 -26.78 10.67 -4.33
N ASP A 305 -26.41 11.93 -4.13
CA ASP A 305 -26.25 12.56 -2.81
C ASP A 305 -27.39 13.54 -2.62
N ILE A 306 -28.22 13.30 -1.60
CA ILE A 306 -29.47 14.03 -1.36
C ILE A 306 -29.42 14.65 0.03
N SER A 307 -29.46 15.99 0.09
CA SER A 307 -29.70 16.72 1.34
C SER A 307 -31.20 16.77 1.62
N LEU A 308 -31.68 15.83 2.45
CA LEU A 308 -33.11 15.73 2.83
C LEU A 308 -33.53 16.87 3.77
N HIS A 309 -32.64 17.27 4.65
CA HIS A 309 -32.81 18.33 5.65
C HIS A 309 -31.41 18.88 6.00
N PRO A 310 -31.26 20.10 6.52
CA PRO A 310 -29.95 20.62 6.96
C PRO A 310 -29.20 19.67 7.89
N SER A 311 -29.91 18.82 8.65
CA SER A 311 -29.33 17.83 9.55
C SER A 311 -29.22 16.42 8.96
N TRP A 312 -29.74 16.14 7.78
CA TRP A 312 -29.76 14.80 7.20
C TRP A 312 -29.36 14.79 5.74
N SER A 313 -28.40 13.94 5.38
CA SER A 313 -28.08 13.64 3.99
C SER A 313 -27.94 12.15 3.76
N VAL A 314 -28.31 11.71 2.58
CA VAL A 314 -28.24 10.32 2.13
C VAL A 314 -27.44 10.25 0.84
N LEU A 315 -26.43 9.43 0.83
CA LEU A 315 -25.69 9.05 -0.36
C LEU A 315 -26.04 7.61 -0.70
N GLY A 316 -26.67 7.39 -1.83
CA GLY A 316 -27.06 6.08 -2.32
C GLY A 316 -26.53 5.83 -3.72
N GLY A 317 -26.00 4.64 -4.00
CA GLY A 317 -25.47 4.32 -5.30
C GLY A 317 -25.47 2.82 -5.61
N LEU A 318 -25.44 2.54 -6.90
CA LEU A 318 -25.31 1.17 -7.42
C LEU A 318 -24.17 1.17 -8.45
N ARG A 319 -23.28 0.20 -8.31
CA ARG A 319 -22.29 -0.18 -9.31
C ARG A 319 -22.63 -1.53 -9.89
N LEU A 320 -22.60 -1.68 -11.19
CA LEU A 320 -22.73 -2.93 -11.89
C LEU A 320 -21.40 -3.21 -12.59
N SER A 321 -20.79 -4.35 -12.27
CA SER A 321 -19.51 -4.79 -12.83
C SER A 321 -19.70 -6.05 -13.64
N SER A 322 -19.08 -6.10 -14.82
CA SER A 322 -18.94 -7.30 -15.65
C SER A 322 -17.45 -7.60 -15.78
N TYR A 323 -17.04 -8.77 -15.32
CA TYR A 323 -15.65 -9.23 -15.41
C TYR A 323 -15.58 -10.51 -16.23
N HIS A 324 -14.76 -10.50 -17.30
CA HIS A 324 -14.59 -11.63 -18.21
C HIS A 324 -13.14 -12.12 -18.18
N SER A 325 -12.95 -13.40 -17.89
CA SER A 325 -11.65 -14.07 -17.88
C SER A 325 -11.84 -15.57 -18.02
N HIS A 326 -10.89 -16.30 -18.61
CA HIS A 326 -10.93 -17.77 -18.80
C HIS A 326 -12.25 -18.26 -19.43
N GLY A 327 -12.78 -17.51 -20.40
CA GLY A 327 -14.03 -17.85 -21.08
C GLY A 327 -15.29 -17.72 -20.21
N ARG A 328 -15.22 -17.15 -19.00
CA ARG A 328 -16.34 -16.95 -18.10
C ARG A 328 -16.55 -15.47 -17.77
N SER A 329 -17.82 -15.08 -17.70
CA SER A 329 -18.23 -13.75 -17.26
C SER A 329 -18.86 -13.80 -15.87
N PHE A 330 -18.50 -12.83 -15.02
CA PHE A 330 -19.07 -12.60 -13.69
C PHE A 330 -19.76 -11.25 -13.70
N ILE A 331 -21.06 -11.23 -13.40
CA ILE A 331 -21.84 -9.99 -13.26
C ILE A 331 -22.12 -9.75 -11.79
N SER A 332 -21.74 -8.58 -11.28
CA SER A 332 -21.73 -8.29 -9.84
C SER A 332 -22.37 -6.94 -9.56
N PRO A 333 -23.60 -6.90 -9.06
CA PRO A 333 -24.21 -5.66 -8.53
C PRO A 333 -23.61 -5.32 -7.16
N ALA A 334 -23.27 -4.06 -6.94
CA ALA A 334 -22.64 -3.55 -5.72
C ALA A 334 -23.38 -2.31 -5.20
N PRO A 335 -24.51 -2.49 -4.47
CA PRO A 335 -25.24 -1.39 -3.83
C PRO A 335 -24.43 -0.81 -2.68
N ARG A 336 -24.54 0.51 -2.49
CA ARG A 336 -23.89 1.28 -1.42
C ARG A 336 -24.84 2.35 -0.93
N ILE A 337 -24.89 2.52 0.39
CA ILE A 337 -25.69 3.56 1.02
C ILE A 337 -24.96 4.12 2.24
N THR A 338 -24.99 5.44 2.37
CA THR A 338 -24.48 6.13 3.57
C THR A 338 -25.52 7.15 4.02
N LEU A 339 -25.87 7.09 5.28
CA LEU A 339 -26.73 8.05 5.95
C LEU A 339 -25.86 8.93 6.84
N HIS A 340 -25.99 10.25 6.73
CA HIS A 340 -25.36 11.22 7.62
C HIS A 340 -26.43 11.94 8.44
N TYR A 341 -26.14 12.09 9.72
CA TYR A 341 -26.89 12.92 10.64
C TYR A 341 -25.98 13.98 11.26
N HIS A 342 -26.33 15.24 11.06
CA HIS A 342 -25.61 16.41 11.56
C HIS A 342 -26.47 17.09 12.66
N PRO A 343 -26.40 16.63 13.94
CA PRO A 343 -27.16 17.26 15.02
C PRO A 343 -26.74 18.71 15.27
N SER A 344 -25.52 19.06 14.87
CA SER A 344 -25.00 20.43 14.84
C SER A 344 -23.88 20.56 13.81
N PRO A 345 -23.42 21.76 13.45
CA PRO A 345 -22.32 21.97 12.50
C PRO A 345 -20.99 21.33 12.92
N SER A 346 -20.81 20.99 14.18
CA SER A 346 -19.59 20.38 14.73
C SER A 346 -19.67 18.86 14.86
N HIS A 347 -20.86 18.25 14.76
CA HIS A 347 -21.07 16.84 15.01
C HIS A 347 -21.62 16.14 13.76
N THR A 348 -21.05 15.00 13.41
CA THR A 348 -21.57 14.14 12.34
C THR A 348 -21.63 12.70 12.84
N LEU A 349 -22.78 12.07 12.70
CA LEU A 349 -22.97 10.63 12.81
C LEU A 349 -23.16 10.07 11.41
N SER A 350 -22.56 8.92 11.12
CA SER A 350 -22.70 8.26 9.82
C SER A 350 -22.97 6.77 9.98
N VAL A 351 -23.83 6.24 9.14
CA VAL A 351 -24.09 4.80 9.00
C VAL A 351 -23.81 4.45 7.55
N HIS A 352 -22.96 3.48 7.32
CA HIS A 352 -22.61 3.02 5.99
C HIS A 352 -22.90 1.54 5.83
N TYR A 353 -23.44 1.15 4.68
CA TYR A 353 -23.49 -0.22 4.17
C TYR A 353 -23.01 -0.26 2.73
N GLY A 354 -22.20 -1.26 2.39
CA GLY A 354 -21.77 -1.49 1.01
C GLY A 354 -21.47 -2.95 0.73
N LEU A 355 -21.77 -3.34 -0.50
CA LEU A 355 -21.38 -4.62 -1.09
C LEU A 355 -20.21 -4.36 -2.08
N TYR A 356 -19.15 -5.14 -1.93
CA TYR A 356 -17.92 -4.98 -2.71
C TYR A 356 -17.51 -6.31 -3.32
N HIS A 357 -16.94 -6.26 -4.53
CA HIS A 357 -16.37 -7.41 -5.22
C HIS A 357 -14.91 -7.15 -5.58
N GLN A 358 -14.14 -8.23 -5.74
CA GLN A 358 -12.75 -8.13 -6.17
C GLN A 358 -12.42 -9.31 -7.09
N TYR A 359 -11.81 -8.99 -8.24
CA TYR A 359 -11.52 -9.96 -9.30
C TYR A 359 -10.03 -10.26 -9.45
N LEU A 360 -9.16 -9.38 -8.93
CA LEU A 360 -7.71 -9.52 -8.99
C LEU A 360 -7.21 -10.05 -7.65
N HIS A 361 -6.38 -11.09 -7.68
CA HIS A 361 -5.85 -11.75 -6.50
C HIS A 361 -4.33 -11.69 -6.52
N GLN A 362 -3.73 -11.23 -5.42
CA GLN A 362 -2.29 -11.30 -5.20
C GLN A 362 -2.00 -12.52 -4.34
N MET A 363 -1.08 -13.35 -4.78
CA MET A 363 -0.64 -14.54 -4.09
C MET A 363 0.80 -14.37 -3.65
N SER A 364 1.08 -14.69 -2.41
CA SER A 364 2.43 -14.66 -1.85
C SER A 364 2.98 -16.07 -1.76
N VAL A 365 4.19 -16.26 -2.26
CA VAL A 365 4.95 -17.51 -2.13
C VAL A 365 6.05 -17.36 -1.08
N SER A 366 6.22 -16.17 -0.51
CA SER A 366 7.24 -15.86 0.49
C SER A 366 6.60 -15.37 1.78
N ASN A 367 6.88 -16.06 2.87
CA ASN A 367 6.52 -15.61 4.23
C ASN A 367 7.46 -14.51 4.75
N GLY A 368 8.54 -14.21 4.04
CA GLY A 368 9.59 -13.25 4.44
C GLY A 368 9.35 -11.81 4.01
N GLY A 369 8.24 -11.51 3.31
CA GLY A 369 7.95 -10.15 2.83
C GLY A 369 8.76 -9.73 1.60
N LEU A 370 9.41 -10.65 0.92
CA LEU A 370 10.08 -10.37 -0.35
C LEU A 370 9.04 -10.02 -1.42
N PRO A 371 9.30 -9.07 -2.33
CA PRO A 371 8.38 -8.66 -3.39
C PRO A 371 8.36 -9.68 -4.56
N VAL A 372 8.17 -10.95 -4.24
CA VAL A 372 8.02 -12.07 -5.19
C VAL A 372 6.57 -12.49 -5.37
N ASP A 373 5.64 -11.68 -4.87
CA ASP A 373 4.21 -11.88 -5.04
C ASP A 373 3.83 -11.83 -6.52
N TYR A 374 2.85 -12.62 -6.91
CA TYR A 374 2.28 -12.60 -8.25
C TYR A 374 0.79 -12.30 -8.24
N TRP A 375 0.30 -11.76 -9.35
CA TRP A 375 -1.10 -11.43 -9.56
C TRP A 375 -1.75 -12.45 -10.49
N THR A 376 -2.99 -12.82 -10.17
CA THR A 376 -3.83 -13.70 -10.98
C THR A 376 -5.27 -13.18 -11.04
N SER A 377 -6.02 -13.67 -11.98
CA SER A 377 -7.39 -13.32 -12.29
C SER A 377 -8.38 -14.23 -11.56
N SER A 378 -9.59 -13.74 -11.33
CA SER A 378 -10.72 -14.64 -11.07
C SER A 378 -10.97 -15.54 -12.26
N SER A 379 -11.29 -16.82 -11.99
CA SER A 379 -11.52 -17.87 -12.97
C SER A 379 -12.72 -18.74 -12.55
N PRO A 380 -13.11 -19.76 -13.33
CA PRO A 380 -14.14 -20.72 -12.92
C PRO A 380 -13.88 -21.37 -11.56
N SER A 381 -12.62 -21.66 -11.23
CA SER A 381 -12.17 -22.23 -9.96
C SER A 381 -11.94 -21.17 -8.90
N VAL A 382 -11.46 -19.99 -9.27
CA VAL A 382 -11.15 -18.87 -8.36
C VAL A 382 -12.22 -17.78 -8.47
N ARG A 383 -13.31 -17.93 -7.71
CA ARG A 383 -14.45 -17.00 -7.76
C ARG A 383 -14.08 -15.60 -7.27
N PRO A 384 -14.74 -14.53 -7.78
CA PRO A 384 -14.57 -13.19 -7.24
C PRO A 384 -14.78 -13.14 -5.74
N GLN A 385 -13.85 -12.51 -5.03
CA GLN A 385 -14.02 -12.26 -3.60
C GLN A 385 -15.12 -11.22 -3.36
N GLN A 386 -15.82 -11.35 -2.23
CA GLN A 386 -16.96 -10.49 -1.89
C GLN A 386 -16.89 -10.03 -0.44
N ALA A 387 -17.28 -8.78 -0.18
CA ALA A 387 -17.41 -8.23 1.17
C ALA A 387 -18.72 -7.49 1.36
N HIS A 388 -19.48 -7.85 2.40
CA HIS A 388 -20.52 -7.00 2.97
C HIS A 388 -19.88 -6.19 4.10
N SER A 389 -19.94 -4.87 4.02
CA SER A 389 -19.35 -3.95 4.98
C SER A 389 -20.40 -3.07 5.61
N ILE A 390 -20.39 -2.98 6.93
CA ILE A 390 -21.20 -2.05 7.73
C ILE A 390 -20.25 -1.24 8.59
N ALA A 391 -20.45 0.08 8.68
CA ALA A 391 -19.71 0.95 9.58
C ALA A 391 -20.59 2.01 10.21
N LEU A 392 -20.26 2.34 11.47
CA LEU A 392 -20.84 3.44 12.23
C LEU A 392 -19.73 4.43 12.55
N GLY A 393 -19.88 5.69 12.19
CA GLY A 393 -18.90 6.73 12.43
C GLY A 393 -19.46 7.88 13.24
N TYR A 394 -18.66 8.40 14.16
CA TYR A 394 -18.89 9.66 14.86
C TYR A 394 -17.71 10.58 14.64
N TYR A 395 -17.97 11.81 14.24
CA TYR A 395 -16.97 12.83 13.96
C TYR A 395 -17.34 14.12 14.67
N PHE A 396 -16.41 14.61 15.49
CA PHE A 396 -16.52 15.91 16.13
C PHE A 396 -15.46 16.86 15.59
N ARG A 397 -15.89 17.94 14.95
CA ARG A 397 -15.04 19.00 14.37
C ARG A 397 -15.57 20.36 14.80
N PRO A 398 -15.09 20.92 15.91
CA PRO A 398 -15.55 22.22 16.36
C PRO A 398 -15.19 23.32 15.36
N GLN A 399 -16.03 24.33 15.23
CA GLN A 399 -15.89 25.43 14.26
C GLN A 399 -14.52 26.14 14.32
N LYS A 400 -13.93 26.26 15.52
CA LYS A 400 -12.58 26.84 15.69
C LYS A 400 -11.45 25.91 15.22
N GLY A 401 -11.74 24.66 14.84
CA GLY A 401 -10.82 23.72 14.20
C GLY A 401 -9.55 23.39 14.97
N MET A 402 -9.54 23.55 16.32
CA MET A 402 -8.35 23.26 17.13
C MET A 402 -8.14 21.76 17.37
N MET A 403 -9.23 21.03 17.52
CA MET A 403 -9.22 19.59 17.80
C MET A 403 -10.26 18.89 16.93
N GLU A 404 -9.97 17.67 16.53
CA GLU A 404 -10.91 16.77 15.85
C GLU A 404 -10.91 15.43 16.59
N ILE A 405 -12.09 14.85 16.77
CA ILE A 405 -12.27 13.52 17.35
C ILE A 405 -13.02 12.68 16.34
N SER A 406 -12.57 11.46 16.11
CA SER A 406 -13.34 10.48 15.37
C SER A 406 -13.34 9.12 16.06
N ALA A 407 -14.49 8.46 15.99
CA ALA A 407 -14.69 7.08 16.42
C ALA A 407 -15.45 6.32 15.33
N GLU A 408 -14.96 5.15 14.96
CA GLU A 408 -15.56 4.34 13.90
C GLU A 408 -15.59 2.88 14.32
N VAL A 409 -16.75 2.25 14.30
CA VAL A 409 -16.94 0.81 14.47
C VAL A 409 -17.27 0.22 13.12
N TYR A 410 -16.64 -0.90 12.78
CA TYR A 410 -16.87 -1.59 11.51
C TYR A 410 -17.01 -3.09 11.66
N TYR A 411 -17.76 -3.69 10.74
CA TYR A 411 -17.86 -5.13 10.55
C TYR A 411 -17.88 -5.44 9.05
N LYS A 412 -17.02 -6.37 8.61
CA LYS A 412 -16.94 -6.85 7.24
C LYS A 412 -17.08 -8.37 7.23
N LYS A 413 -18.08 -8.88 6.50
CA LYS A 413 -18.24 -10.32 6.21
C LYS A 413 -17.64 -10.60 4.85
N LEU A 414 -16.69 -11.54 4.80
CA LEU A 414 -15.91 -11.86 3.61
C LEU A 414 -16.29 -13.25 3.10
N SER A 415 -16.56 -13.35 1.80
CA SER A 415 -16.86 -14.59 1.10
C SER A 415 -15.85 -14.83 -0.03
N HIS A 416 -15.69 -16.10 -0.45
CA HIS A 416 -14.76 -16.50 -1.51
C HIS A 416 -13.34 -15.96 -1.27
N GLN A 417 -12.84 -16.13 -0.03
CA GLN A 417 -11.45 -15.81 0.27
C GLN A 417 -10.55 -16.89 -0.32
N HIS A 418 -9.37 -16.49 -0.79
CA HIS A 418 -8.40 -17.39 -1.41
C HIS A 418 -7.05 -17.23 -0.73
N GLU A 419 -6.39 -18.34 -0.50
CA GLU A 419 -4.99 -18.41 -0.10
C GLU A 419 -4.27 -19.44 -0.96
N TYR A 420 -2.97 -19.27 -1.13
CA TYR A 420 -2.11 -20.22 -1.80
C TYR A 420 -1.52 -21.18 -0.76
N SER A 421 -1.80 -22.46 -0.90
CA SER A 421 -1.31 -23.50 0.01
C SER A 421 -0.07 -24.23 -0.49
N GLY A 422 0.37 -23.94 -1.71
CA GLY A 422 1.56 -24.52 -2.30
C GLY A 422 2.86 -23.93 -1.77
N SER A 423 3.97 -24.53 -2.15
CA SER A 423 5.33 -24.07 -1.88
C SER A 423 6.02 -23.61 -3.17
N ILE A 424 7.16 -22.92 -3.02
CA ILE A 424 7.98 -22.57 -4.18
C ILE A 424 8.47 -23.83 -4.93
N LEU A 425 8.55 -24.96 -4.26
CA LEU A 425 8.98 -26.24 -4.84
C LEU A 425 7.93 -26.84 -5.80
N ASP A 426 6.65 -26.47 -5.66
CA ASP A 426 5.59 -26.97 -6.55
C ASP A 426 5.74 -26.46 -7.98
N PHE A 427 6.47 -25.34 -8.15
CA PHE A 427 6.77 -24.80 -9.49
C PHE A 427 7.77 -25.67 -10.28
N PHE A 428 8.49 -26.59 -9.62
CA PHE A 428 9.39 -27.54 -10.28
C PHE A 428 8.65 -28.68 -11.01
N THR A 429 7.33 -28.82 -10.78
CA THR A 429 6.56 -29.87 -11.45
C THR A 429 6.16 -29.44 -12.85
N GLN A 430 6.33 -30.29 -13.86
CA GLN A 430 6.07 -29.98 -15.28
C GLN A 430 4.62 -29.62 -15.61
N VAL A 431 3.66 -29.90 -14.71
CA VAL A 431 2.22 -29.64 -14.89
C VAL A 431 1.74 -28.77 -13.72
N TYR A 432 2.33 -27.59 -13.59
CA TYR A 432 1.94 -26.70 -12.52
C TYR A 432 0.76 -25.81 -12.95
N HIS A 433 -0.40 -26.01 -12.32
CA HIS A 433 -1.53 -25.11 -12.39
C HIS A 433 -1.70 -24.44 -11.02
N ILE A 434 -1.44 -23.13 -10.94
CA ILE A 434 -1.56 -22.33 -9.71
C ILE A 434 -2.90 -22.54 -9.01
N GLU A 435 -3.97 -22.66 -9.81
CA GLU A 435 -5.34 -22.84 -9.32
C GLU A 435 -5.54 -24.14 -8.52
N ASN A 436 -4.75 -25.18 -8.77
CA ASN A 436 -4.86 -26.46 -8.05
C ASN A 436 -4.40 -26.37 -6.60
N ASN A 437 -3.54 -25.39 -6.28
CA ASN A 437 -3.03 -25.15 -4.95
C ASN A 437 -3.70 -23.94 -4.26
N MET A 438 -4.80 -23.44 -4.84
CA MET A 438 -5.61 -22.41 -4.22
C MET A 438 -6.69 -23.01 -3.36
N ILE A 439 -6.68 -22.63 -2.09
CA ILE A 439 -7.71 -23.01 -1.11
C ILE A 439 -8.74 -21.91 -0.96
N HIS A 440 -9.96 -22.32 -0.65
CA HIS A 440 -11.13 -21.46 -0.65
C HIS A 440 -11.76 -21.35 0.73
N GLY A 441 -12.08 -20.13 1.14
CA GLY A 441 -12.59 -19.89 2.47
C GLY A 441 -13.52 -18.70 2.59
N LYS A 442 -13.76 -18.36 3.83
CA LYS A 442 -14.55 -17.19 4.24
C LYS A 442 -13.91 -16.51 5.44
N GLY A 443 -14.31 -15.27 5.70
CA GLY A 443 -13.75 -14.51 6.79
C GLY A 443 -14.72 -13.48 7.35
N TYR A 444 -14.29 -12.84 8.42
CA TYR A 444 -14.90 -11.62 8.93
C TYR A 444 -13.85 -10.76 9.63
N ASN A 445 -14.01 -9.45 9.51
CA ASN A 445 -13.21 -8.46 10.19
C ASN A 445 -14.11 -7.54 10.98
N TYR A 446 -13.72 -7.16 12.19
CA TYR A 446 -14.43 -6.16 12.98
C TYR A 446 -13.45 -5.37 13.85
N GLY A 447 -13.85 -4.17 14.22
CA GLY A 447 -13.02 -3.35 15.08
C GLY A 447 -13.57 -1.97 15.37
N LEU A 448 -12.81 -1.26 16.22
CA LEU A 448 -13.04 0.12 16.62
C LEU A 448 -11.79 0.93 16.30
N ASN A 449 -11.96 2.04 15.62
CA ASN A 449 -10.92 3.03 15.29
C ASN A 449 -11.21 4.32 16.04
N LEU A 450 -10.25 4.82 16.80
CA LEU A 450 -10.33 6.08 17.53
C LEU A 450 -9.21 7.03 17.09
N MET A 451 -9.53 8.30 16.93
CA MET A 451 -8.54 9.33 16.62
C MET A 451 -8.86 10.64 17.35
N LEU A 452 -7.84 11.18 17.98
CA LEU A 452 -7.83 12.53 18.52
C LEU A 452 -6.74 13.32 17.79
N LYS A 453 -7.10 14.38 17.08
CA LYS A 453 -6.18 15.20 16.29
C LYS A 453 -6.22 16.65 16.76
N LYS A 454 -5.06 17.25 16.91
CA LYS A 454 -4.86 18.66 17.21
C LYS A 454 -4.14 19.35 16.05
N ASN A 455 -4.82 20.30 15.41
CA ASN A 455 -4.36 20.92 14.16
C ASN A 455 -3.63 22.26 14.36
N ARG A 456 -3.81 22.95 15.49
CA ARG A 456 -3.34 24.33 15.69
C ARG A 456 -2.57 24.51 17.00
N GLY A 457 -1.73 25.56 17.05
CA GLY A 457 -0.91 25.92 18.19
C GLY A 457 0.55 25.51 18.04
N LYS A 458 1.34 25.68 19.10
CA LYS A 458 2.75 25.27 19.13
C LYS A 458 2.90 23.75 19.09
N LEU A 459 1.97 23.02 19.72
CA LEU A 459 1.86 21.57 19.70
C LEU A 459 0.73 21.18 18.74
N SER A 460 1.05 20.37 17.74
CA SER A 460 0.11 19.74 16.79
C SER A 460 0.44 18.25 16.65
N GLY A 461 -0.54 17.45 16.22
CA GLY A 461 -0.35 16.01 16.07
C GLY A 461 -1.64 15.24 16.28
N TRP A 462 -1.53 13.93 16.48
CA TRP A 462 -2.67 13.06 16.74
C TRP A 462 -2.29 11.85 17.57
N VAL A 463 -3.29 11.29 18.22
CA VAL A 463 -3.27 9.96 18.82
C VAL A 463 -4.28 9.13 18.07
N SER A 464 -3.85 8.00 17.54
CA SER A 464 -4.71 7.02 16.89
C SER A 464 -4.63 5.70 17.62
N TYR A 465 -5.79 5.05 17.81
CA TYR A 465 -5.86 3.72 18.39
C TYR A 465 -6.87 2.88 17.63
N ALA A 466 -6.45 1.69 17.27
CA ALA A 466 -7.33 0.69 16.66
C ALA A 466 -7.30 -0.60 17.48
N ILE A 467 -8.48 -1.17 17.70
CA ILE A 467 -8.65 -2.51 18.23
C ILE A 467 -9.52 -3.30 17.25
N GLY A 468 -9.06 -4.47 16.81
CA GLY A 468 -9.79 -5.24 15.82
C GLY A 468 -9.43 -6.71 15.80
N SER A 469 -10.13 -7.45 14.95
CA SER A 469 -9.85 -8.84 14.67
C SER A 469 -10.18 -9.17 13.22
N SER A 470 -9.32 -9.97 12.63
CA SER A 470 -9.45 -10.51 11.28
C SER A 470 -9.41 -12.03 11.33
N ARG A 471 -10.54 -12.68 11.10
CA ARG A 471 -10.70 -14.12 11.20
C ARG A 471 -10.95 -14.75 9.84
N ARG A 472 -10.39 -15.95 9.65
CA ARG A 472 -10.54 -16.75 8.43
C ARG A 472 -10.90 -18.18 8.77
N ARG A 473 -11.56 -18.86 7.83
CA ARG A 473 -11.81 -20.28 7.86
C ARG A 473 -11.67 -20.83 6.45
N PHE A 474 -10.68 -21.72 6.27
CA PHE A 474 -10.44 -22.50 5.06
C PHE A 474 -10.63 -23.96 5.45
N PRO A 475 -11.64 -24.65 4.90
CA PRO A 475 -11.93 -26.05 5.26
C PRO A 475 -10.75 -26.99 5.00
N GLU A 476 -9.93 -26.71 4.00
CA GLU A 476 -8.74 -27.48 3.63
C GLU A 476 -7.64 -27.40 4.71
N LEU A 477 -7.51 -26.25 5.40
CA LEU A 477 -6.55 -26.08 6.49
C LEU A 477 -7.13 -26.50 7.84
N SER A 478 -8.40 -26.20 8.09
CA SER A 478 -9.11 -26.55 9.31
C SER A 478 -10.61 -26.60 9.04
N PRO A 479 -11.24 -27.79 8.99
CA PRO A 479 -12.63 -27.95 8.60
C PRO A 479 -13.62 -27.18 9.47
N THR A 480 -13.35 -27.07 10.78
CA THR A 480 -14.30 -26.50 11.76
C THR A 480 -13.80 -25.23 12.43
N GLU A 481 -12.48 -24.99 12.49
CA GLU A 481 -11.92 -23.93 13.32
C GLU A 481 -11.75 -22.61 12.56
N TRP A 482 -12.04 -21.52 13.26
CA TRP A 482 -11.69 -20.17 12.85
C TRP A 482 -10.30 -19.81 13.39
N PHE A 483 -9.45 -19.26 12.54
CA PHE A 483 -8.12 -18.80 12.90
C PHE A 483 -7.91 -17.32 12.55
N ASN A 484 -6.92 -16.69 13.15
CA ASN A 484 -6.54 -15.32 12.84
C ASN A 484 -5.83 -15.26 11.49
N SER A 485 -6.10 -14.23 10.70
CA SER A 485 -5.30 -13.99 9.48
C SER A 485 -3.85 -13.65 9.85
N THR A 486 -2.89 -13.90 8.96
CA THR A 486 -1.46 -13.63 9.16
C THR A 486 -1.16 -12.15 9.43
N PHE A 487 -2.06 -11.25 9.05
CA PHE A 487 -1.98 -9.81 9.25
C PHE A 487 -2.94 -9.28 10.34
N ASP A 488 -3.51 -10.15 11.16
CA ASP A 488 -4.34 -9.73 12.31
C ASP A 488 -3.46 -9.04 13.36
N ARG A 489 -3.79 -7.78 13.67
CA ARG A 489 -3.21 -7.01 14.77
C ARG A 489 -4.31 -6.57 15.71
N ARG A 490 -4.31 -7.16 16.92
CA ARG A 490 -5.36 -6.90 17.91
C ARG A 490 -5.38 -5.45 18.37
N HIS A 491 -4.24 -4.89 18.65
CA HIS A 491 -4.06 -3.52 19.11
C HIS A 491 -3.02 -2.82 18.24
N ASP A 492 -3.35 -1.60 17.83
CA ASP A 492 -2.48 -0.70 17.09
C ASP A 492 -2.64 0.71 17.66
N LEU A 493 -1.55 1.29 18.14
CA LEU A 493 -1.49 2.62 18.74
C LEU A 493 -0.41 3.44 18.04
N SER A 494 -0.77 4.63 17.57
CA SER A 494 0.21 5.59 17.08
C SER A 494 0.00 6.95 17.74
N VAL A 495 1.10 7.55 18.17
CA VAL A 495 1.13 8.91 18.74
C VAL A 495 2.08 9.73 17.89
N VAL A 496 1.57 10.79 17.26
CA VAL A 496 2.37 11.72 16.46
C VAL A 496 2.31 13.10 17.10
N ALA A 497 3.44 13.69 17.35
CA ALA A 497 3.54 15.02 17.94
C ALA A 497 4.55 15.88 17.18
N ASN A 498 4.22 17.14 16.99
CA ASN A 498 5.11 18.15 16.43
C ASN A 498 5.02 19.40 17.30
N TYR A 499 6.14 19.79 17.89
CA TYR A 499 6.24 20.96 18.74
C TYR A 499 7.10 22.03 18.09
N ARG A 500 6.54 23.22 17.85
CA ARG A 500 7.22 24.38 17.28
C ARG A 500 7.70 25.29 18.43
N PHE A 501 9.00 25.26 18.72
CA PHE A 501 9.59 26.15 19.74
C PHE A 501 9.49 27.63 19.32
N ASN A 502 9.92 27.90 18.08
CA ASN A 502 9.90 29.22 17.46
C ASN A 502 9.84 29.07 15.90
N ARG A 503 10.09 30.15 15.16
CA ARG A 503 10.09 30.15 13.68
C ARG A 503 11.20 29.29 13.07
N HIS A 504 12.29 29.04 13.81
CA HIS A 504 13.45 28.29 13.32
C HIS A 504 13.43 26.83 13.77
N TRP A 505 13.07 26.54 15.01
CA TRP A 505 13.19 25.24 15.60
C TRP A 505 11.85 24.54 15.78
N SER A 506 11.76 23.30 15.33
CA SER A 506 10.66 22.39 15.62
C SER A 506 11.16 20.98 15.90
N LEU A 507 10.51 20.31 16.85
CA LEU A 507 10.75 18.91 17.21
C LEU A 507 9.51 18.11 16.81
N GLY A 508 9.68 17.11 15.96
CA GLY A 508 8.68 16.13 15.60
C GLY A 508 9.02 14.77 16.20
N GLY A 509 8.03 13.93 16.37
CA GLY A 509 8.24 12.53 16.74
C GLY A 509 6.98 11.74 16.61
N ASP A 510 7.15 10.43 16.48
CA ASP A 510 6.08 9.46 16.50
C ASP A 510 6.46 8.24 17.34
N PHE A 511 5.45 7.68 17.98
CA PHE A 511 5.54 6.41 18.70
C PHE A 511 4.49 5.48 18.13
N VAL A 512 4.91 4.26 17.82
CA VAL A 512 4.03 3.20 17.34
C VAL A 512 4.13 1.98 18.25
N TYR A 513 2.99 1.37 18.52
CA TYR A 513 2.87 0.07 19.19
C TYR A 513 1.85 -0.77 18.44
N ALA A 514 2.20 -2.02 18.15
CA ALA A 514 1.27 -2.96 17.58
C ALA A 514 1.45 -4.36 18.17
N SER A 515 0.33 -5.05 18.39
CA SER A 515 0.34 -6.46 18.78
C SER A 515 1.08 -7.30 17.74
N GLY A 516 1.74 -8.36 18.18
CA GLY A 516 2.41 -9.30 17.28
C GLY A 516 1.44 -9.98 16.32
N THR A 517 1.89 -10.23 15.11
CA THR A 517 1.13 -10.93 14.07
C THR A 517 1.06 -12.43 14.34
N PRO A 518 -0.04 -13.10 13.97
CA PRO A 518 -0.19 -14.53 14.12
C PRO A 518 0.77 -15.34 13.23
N TYR A 519 1.21 -16.49 13.72
CA TYR A 519 1.98 -17.46 12.95
C TYR A 519 1.70 -18.88 13.42
N THR A 520 2.03 -19.87 12.58
CA THR A 520 1.89 -21.29 12.89
C THR A 520 3.18 -21.80 13.55
N LYS A 521 3.09 -22.14 14.84
CA LYS A 521 4.22 -22.64 15.61
C LYS A 521 4.29 -24.15 15.51
N ALA A 522 5.46 -24.74 15.23
CA ALA A 522 5.69 -26.16 15.36
C ALA A 522 5.64 -26.58 16.85
N LYS A 523 4.98 -27.66 17.16
CA LYS A 523 4.89 -28.24 18.50
C LYS A 523 6.07 -29.16 18.80
N SER A 524 6.44 -29.97 17.81
CA SER A 524 7.46 -30.99 17.92
C SER A 524 8.21 -31.14 16.61
N VAL A 525 9.43 -31.62 16.67
CA VAL A 525 10.22 -31.97 15.51
C VAL A 525 10.76 -33.36 15.70
N TYR A 526 10.62 -34.18 14.69
CA TYR A 526 11.05 -35.58 14.67
C TYR A 526 12.09 -35.80 13.59
N VAL A 527 13.02 -36.71 13.81
CA VAL A 527 13.90 -37.19 12.75
C VAL A 527 13.33 -38.51 12.24
N ILE A 528 12.83 -38.53 11.01
CA ILE A 528 12.29 -39.72 10.36
C ILE A 528 13.10 -39.98 9.10
N ASN A 529 13.76 -41.14 9.03
CA ASN A 529 14.63 -41.52 7.90
C ASN A 529 15.66 -40.43 7.53
N ASN A 530 16.33 -39.86 8.52
CA ASN A 530 17.29 -38.77 8.39
C ASN A 530 16.68 -37.42 7.90
N ASN A 531 15.36 -37.29 7.81
CA ASN A 531 14.69 -36.05 7.49
C ASN A 531 14.06 -35.45 8.74
N LEU A 532 14.20 -34.11 8.88
CA LEU A 532 13.51 -33.35 9.92
C LEU A 532 12.04 -33.15 9.51
N VAL A 533 11.13 -33.70 10.30
CA VAL A 533 9.68 -33.56 10.11
C VAL A 533 9.11 -32.76 11.26
N SER A 534 8.48 -31.64 10.96
CA SER A 534 7.86 -30.74 11.93
C SER A 534 6.36 -31.06 12.10
N GLU A 535 5.93 -31.28 13.34
CA GLU A 535 4.53 -31.34 13.72
C GLU A 535 4.07 -29.90 14.07
N TYR A 536 3.18 -29.34 13.30
CA TYR A 536 2.69 -27.99 13.52
C TYR A 536 1.51 -27.95 14.50
N GLY A 537 1.42 -26.86 15.26
CA GLY A 537 0.27 -26.53 16.09
C GLY A 537 -0.94 -26.06 15.29
N LYS A 538 -1.87 -25.39 15.97
CA LYS A 538 -3.00 -24.75 15.28
C LYS A 538 -2.51 -23.72 14.28
N TYR A 539 -3.11 -23.69 13.10
CA TYR A 539 -2.80 -22.71 12.05
C TYR A 539 -2.99 -21.30 12.60
N ASN A 540 -1.95 -20.46 12.50
CA ASN A 540 -1.90 -19.11 13.08
C ASN A 540 -2.30 -19.04 14.57
N GLY A 541 -2.00 -20.10 15.33
CA GLY A 541 -2.40 -20.24 16.74
C GLY A 541 -1.46 -19.56 17.74
N SER A 542 -0.33 -19.02 17.31
CA SER A 542 0.65 -18.30 18.13
C SER A 542 0.86 -16.89 17.58
N ASN A 543 1.31 -15.96 18.43
CA ASN A 543 1.61 -14.59 18.00
C ASN A 543 3.11 -14.30 18.19
N LEU A 544 3.68 -13.55 17.26
CA LEU A 544 5.00 -12.93 17.44
C LEU A 544 4.96 -11.94 18.60
N PRO A 545 6.10 -11.57 19.19
CA PRO A 545 6.17 -10.49 20.16
C PRO A 545 5.60 -9.18 19.60
N ALA A 546 5.01 -8.37 20.49
CA ALA A 546 4.54 -7.03 20.12
C ALA A 546 5.69 -6.15 19.61
N THR A 547 5.41 -5.39 18.59
CA THR A 547 6.35 -4.42 17.99
C THR A 547 6.08 -3.03 18.55
N HIS A 548 7.13 -2.27 18.83
CA HIS A 548 7.01 -0.85 19.14
C HIS A 548 8.28 -0.09 18.78
N ARG A 549 8.13 1.19 18.46
CA ARG A 549 9.22 2.05 18.02
C ARG A 549 8.88 3.51 18.34
N MET A 550 9.90 4.31 18.59
CA MET A 550 9.80 5.76 18.69
C MET A 550 10.83 6.40 17.75
N ASP A 551 10.36 7.31 16.93
CA ASP A 551 11.17 8.10 16.02
C ASP A 551 11.11 9.58 16.42
N ILE A 552 12.22 10.30 16.29
CA ILE A 552 12.29 11.72 16.58
C ILE A 552 13.01 12.47 15.46
N ALA A 553 12.62 13.72 15.23
CA ALA A 553 13.23 14.59 14.23
C ALA A 553 13.28 16.04 14.71
N LEU A 554 14.47 16.61 14.75
CA LEU A 554 14.72 18.03 15.05
C LEU A 554 14.96 18.77 13.73
N THR A 555 14.12 19.76 13.43
CA THR A 555 14.24 20.56 12.21
C THR A 555 14.65 21.99 12.57
N TYR A 556 15.72 22.46 11.91
CA TYR A 556 16.13 23.85 11.91
C TYR A 556 15.84 24.49 10.56
N ARG A 557 15.04 25.58 10.56
CA ARG A 557 14.75 26.38 9.37
C ARG A 557 15.60 27.64 9.40
N PHE A 558 16.40 27.81 8.37
CA PHE A 558 17.20 29.02 8.18
C PHE A 558 16.31 30.23 7.92
N THR A 559 16.79 31.41 8.23
CA THR A 559 16.11 32.64 7.81
C THR A 559 16.07 32.69 6.29
N PRO A 560 14.90 32.84 5.66
CA PRO A 560 14.81 32.91 4.21
C PRO A 560 15.67 34.05 3.64
N ARG A 561 16.38 33.80 2.56
CA ARG A 561 17.16 34.80 1.79
C ARG A 561 16.54 34.96 0.41
N GLY A 562 15.78 36.04 0.20
CA GLY A 562 14.98 36.22 -1.00
C GLY A 562 13.90 35.15 -1.13
N HIS A 563 13.94 34.38 -2.20
CA HIS A 563 13.00 33.27 -2.46
C HIS A 563 13.52 31.90 -1.96
N ARG A 564 14.70 31.87 -1.31
CA ARG A 564 15.33 30.62 -0.87
C ARG A 564 14.91 30.27 0.55
N GLU A 565 14.30 29.14 0.71
CA GLU A 565 14.02 28.50 2.02
C GLU A 565 14.95 27.30 2.17
N GLN A 566 15.54 27.18 3.34
CA GLN A 566 16.48 26.11 3.65
C GLN A 566 16.12 25.50 5.00
N SER A 567 16.27 24.19 5.12
CA SER A 567 16.11 23.53 6.41
C SER A 567 17.08 22.37 6.56
N LEU A 568 17.51 22.15 7.80
CA LEU A 568 18.30 20.99 8.22
C LEU A 568 17.43 20.15 9.12
N ASN A 569 17.35 18.86 8.85
CA ASN A 569 16.63 17.87 9.64
C ASN A 569 17.62 16.86 10.22
N LEU A 570 17.60 16.71 11.54
CA LEU A 570 18.32 15.66 12.25
C LEU A 570 17.30 14.71 12.81
N SER A 571 17.34 13.44 12.42
CA SER A 571 16.36 12.45 12.87
C SER A 571 17.02 11.17 13.36
N ILE A 572 16.33 10.49 14.26
CA ILE A 572 16.71 9.19 14.79
C ILE A 572 15.50 8.27 14.63
N TYR A 573 15.67 7.27 13.79
CA TYR A 573 14.74 6.16 13.66
C TYR A 573 15.01 5.16 14.79
N ASN A 574 13.96 4.67 15.44
CA ASN A 574 14.02 3.70 16.53
C ASN A 574 14.95 4.13 17.66
N LEU A 575 14.60 5.23 18.33
CA LEU A 575 15.39 5.96 19.33
C LEU A 575 16.01 5.08 20.42
N TYR A 576 15.32 4.03 20.86
CA TYR A 576 15.79 3.13 21.92
C TYR A 576 16.29 1.77 21.40
N ALA A 577 16.61 1.69 20.09
CA ALA A 577 17.29 0.55 19.45
C ALA A 577 16.59 -0.81 19.65
N ARG A 578 15.24 -0.83 19.75
CA ARG A 578 14.49 -2.06 19.93
C ARG A 578 14.67 -3.00 18.75
N ARG A 579 14.91 -4.28 19.03
CA ARG A 579 14.90 -5.36 18.07
C ARG A 579 13.47 -5.88 17.91
N ASN A 580 12.73 -5.38 16.90
CA ASN A 580 11.43 -5.91 16.54
C ASN A 580 11.60 -7.23 15.77
N VAL A 581 10.83 -8.26 16.15
CA VAL A 581 10.83 -9.55 15.46
C VAL A 581 10.03 -9.43 14.17
N LEU A 582 10.63 -9.81 13.04
CA LEU A 582 9.99 -9.83 11.72
C LEU A 582 9.24 -11.14 11.47
N PHE A 583 9.94 -12.25 11.67
CA PHE A 583 9.39 -13.59 11.60
C PHE A 583 10.20 -14.56 12.47
N SER A 584 9.67 -15.74 12.67
CA SER A 584 10.31 -16.80 13.43
C SER A 584 10.27 -18.09 12.64
N TYR A 585 11.39 -18.80 12.63
CA TYR A 585 11.48 -20.10 11.99
C TYR A 585 12.17 -21.11 12.91
N LEU A 586 12.02 -22.37 12.61
CA LEU A 586 12.65 -23.46 13.35
C LEU A 586 14.01 -23.77 12.73
N GLY A 587 15.06 -23.79 13.54
CA GLY A 587 16.42 -24.05 13.07
C GLY A 587 17.39 -24.35 14.18
N PHE A 588 18.63 -24.73 13.82
CA PHE A 588 19.71 -24.93 14.77
C PHE A 588 20.32 -23.58 15.18
N GLN A 589 20.56 -23.43 16.48
CA GLN A 589 21.34 -22.35 17.04
C GLN A 589 22.46 -23.00 17.85
N GLU A 590 23.69 -22.95 17.32
CA GLU A 590 24.82 -23.72 17.80
C GLU A 590 24.46 -25.21 17.88
N GLU A 591 24.44 -25.83 19.07
CA GLU A 591 24.08 -27.22 19.28
C GLU A 591 22.59 -27.44 19.61
N ASN A 592 21.79 -26.35 19.77
CA ASN A 592 20.40 -26.45 20.17
C ASN A 592 19.46 -26.21 19.00
N PHE A 593 18.50 -27.13 18.84
CA PHE A 593 17.42 -26.96 17.88
C PHE A 593 16.25 -26.18 18.52
N GLY A 594 15.85 -25.08 17.93
CA GLY A 594 14.81 -24.21 18.49
C GLY A 594 14.30 -23.14 17.57
N TYR A 595 13.42 -22.27 18.10
CA TYR A 595 12.91 -21.12 17.36
C TYR A 595 13.97 -20.02 17.27
N LYS A 596 14.34 -19.67 16.03
CA LYS A 596 15.13 -18.49 15.72
C LYS A 596 14.21 -17.33 15.38
N HIS A 597 14.54 -16.15 15.87
CA HIS A 597 13.87 -14.90 15.55
C HIS A 597 14.73 -14.11 14.57
N VAL A 598 14.15 -13.76 13.43
CA VAL A 598 14.74 -12.77 12.53
C VAL A 598 14.26 -11.40 12.95
N TYR A 599 15.20 -10.53 13.18
CA TYR A 599 14.95 -9.19 13.69
C TYR A 599 15.01 -8.14 12.60
N SER A 600 14.37 -7.02 12.86
CA SER A 600 14.46 -5.80 12.07
C SER A 600 15.92 -5.40 11.80
N LEU A 601 16.27 -5.11 10.55
CA LEU A 601 17.61 -4.72 10.10
C LEU A 601 18.11 -3.44 10.80
N CYS A 602 17.22 -2.46 10.94
CA CYS A 602 17.57 -1.17 11.52
C CYS A 602 17.26 -1.17 13.02
N ARG A 603 18.31 -1.14 13.85
CA ARG A 603 18.17 -0.89 15.28
C ARG A 603 17.91 0.60 15.48
N MET A 604 18.89 1.35 15.86
CA MET A 604 18.85 2.82 15.94
C MET A 604 19.59 3.38 14.72
N LEU A 605 18.92 4.25 13.95
CA LEU A 605 19.53 4.83 12.76
C LEU A 605 19.40 6.36 12.81
N PRO A 606 20.49 7.06 13.18
CA PRO A 606 20.54 8.50 13.05
C PRO A 606 20.64 8.90 11.58
N SER A 607 20.00 9.98 11.21
CA SER A 607 20.05 10.49 9.85
C SER A 607 20.03 12.02 9.83
N ILE A 608 20.59 12.58 8.77
CA ILE A 608 20.62 14.00 8.48
C ILE A 608 20.01 14.24 7.10
N GLY A 609 19.20 15.27 6.98
CA GLY A 609 18.63 15.70 5.70
C GLY A 609 18.72 17.21 5.55
N TYR A 610 19.08 17.67 4.38
CA TYR A 610 19.10 19.08 4.02
C TYR A 610 18.11 19.32 2.88
N THR A 611 17.18 20.27 3.08
CA THR A 611 16.18 20.64 2.07
C THR A 611 16.41 22.09 1.63
N LEU A 612 16.42 22.28 0.32
CA LEU A 612 16.47 23.57 -0.35
C LEU A 612 15.20 23.76 -1.18
N LYS A 613 14.51 24.88 -0.97
CA LYS A 613 13.41 25.35 -1.80
C LYS A 613 13.78 26.70 -2.40
N PHE A 614 13.58 26.81 -3.69
CA PHE A 614 13.98 28.00 -4.47
C PHE A 614 12.87 28.48 -5.38
#